data_0e17cbae5c01fd2d24cc20935a5f8ac2
#
_entry.id   0e17cbae5c01fd2d24cc20935a5f8ac2
#
_cell.length_a   1.000
_cell.length_b   1.000
_cell.length_c   1.000
_cell.angle_alpha   90.00
_cell.angle_beta   90.00
_cell.angle_gamma   90.00
#
_symmetry.space_group_name_H-M   'P 1'
#
loop_
_entity.id
_entity.type
_entity.pdbx_description
1 polymer ?
#
loop_
_entity_poly.entity_id
_entity_poly.type
_entity_poly.pdbx_seq_one_letter_code
_entity_poly.pdbx_strand_id
1 'polypeptide(L)'
;LIATFEPYVPDSSGIQKKTNKKSFVYSEGDEEIREYFKDIANIEIIKGFIPEILSELPDSKIGFLHIDLNSAVAESSALEILKTKLQKGAVVLFDDYGGFGGESQAKVHEAFGKSMGASLLTLPTGQAVYFHL
;
A
#
# COMPACT_ATOMS: atom_id res chain seq x y z
N LEU A 1 1.53 2.06 7.88
CA LEU A 1 0.56 2.37 6.83
C LEU A 1 1.28 3.02 5.66
N ILE A 2 1.09 2.50 4.46
CA ILE A 2 1.50 3.13 3.21
C ILE A 2 0.25 3.35 2.38
N ALA A 3 -0.07 4.60 2.09
CA ALA A 3 -1.23 4.99 1.31
C ALA A 3 -0.89 6.12 0.36
N THR A 4 -1.58 6.23 -0.77
CA THR A 4 -1.39 7.34 -1.69
C THR A 4 -2.39 8.47 -1.43
N PHE A 5 -1.88 9.69 -1.45
CA PHE A 5 -2.66 10.94 -1.39
C PHE A 5 -2.58 11.72 -2.70
N GLU A 6 -1.94 11.15 -3.73
CA GLU A 6 -1.85 11.75 -5.06
C GLU A 6 -2.96 11.21 -5.96
N PRO A 7 -3.45 12.00 -6.93
CA PRO A 7 -4.39 11.50 -7.91
C PRO A 7 -3.76 10.33 -8.69
N TYR A 8 -4.52 9.27 -8.85
CA TYR A 8 -4.13 8.08 -9.60
C TYR A 8 -3.57 8.46 -10.97
N VAL A 9 -2.30 8.14 -11.21
CA VAL A 9 -1.71 8.15 -12.55
C VAL A 9 -2.02 6.79 -13.16
N PRO A 10 -2.86 6.72 -14.22
CA PRO A 10 -3.16 5.45 -14.86
C PRO A 10 -1.87 4.75 -15.27
N ASP A 11 -1.78 3.47 -15.03
CA ASP A 11 -0.72 2.67 -15.61
C ASP A 11 -0.80 2.76 -17.16
N SER A 12 0.29 2.44 -17.83
CA SER A 12 0.45 2.54 -19.29
C SER A 12 -0.53 1.68 -20.12
N SER A 13 -1.49 1.00 -19.50
CA SER A 13 -2.53 0.20 -20.14
C SER A 13 -3.68 1.02 -20.71
N GLY A 14 -3.75 2.32 -20.47
CA GLY A 14 -4.58 3.26 -21.24
C GLY A 14 -6.10 3.14 -21.04
N ILE A 15 -6.60 2.40 -20.09
CA ILE A 15 -8.02 2.28 -19.82
C ILE A 15 -8.47 3.40 -18.88
N GLN A 16 -8.66 4.58 -19.47
CA GLN A 16 -9.42 5.65 -18.80
C GLN A 16 -10.91 5.25 -18.75
N LYS A 17 -11.35 4.65 -17.65
CA LYS A 17 -12.76 4.73 -17.30
C LYS A 17 -13.00 6.15 -16.76
N LYS A 18 -13.58 7.02 -17.60
CA LYS A 18 -14.23 8.26 -17.15
C LYS A 18 -15.36 7.90 -16.20
N THR A 19 -15.07 7.76 -14.93
CA THR A 19 -16.09 7.80 -13.91
C THR A 19 -16.31 9.26 -13.58
N ASN A 20 -17.50 9.80 -13.91
CA ASN A 20 -18.03 11.08 -13.42
C ASN A 20 -18.31 11.02 -11.91
N LYS A 21 -17.43 10.43 -11.13
CA LYS A 21 -17.42 10.60 -9.70
C LYS A 21 -16.53 11.79 -9.40
N LYS A 22 -17.06 12.75 -8.63
CA LYS A 22 -16.28 13.81 -8.02
C LYS A 22 -14.97 13.16 -7.54
N SER A 23 -13.88 13.47 -8.21
CA SER A 23 -12.57 13.06 -7.77
C SER A 23 -12.42 13.63 -6.35
N PHE A 24 -12.35 12.79 -5.37
CA PHE A 24 -11.79 13.19 -4.09
C PHE A 24 -10.36 13.62 -4.43
N VAL A 25 -10.12 14.91 -4.34
CA VAL A 25 -8.80 15.49 -4.56
C VAL A 25 -8.03 15.19 -3.27
N TYR A 26 -7.24 14.13 -3.30
CA TYR A 26 -6.35 13.75 -2.18
C TYR A 26 -5.22 14.77 -1.94
N SER A 27 -5.13 15.81 -2.77
CA SER A 27 -4.03 16.79 -2.73
C SER A 27 -4.05 17.75 -1.54
N GLU A 28 -5.16 17.83 -0.81
CA GLU A 28 -5.31 18.75 0.34
C GLU A 28 -5.19 18.05 1.70
N GLY A 29 -4.99 16.73 1.72
CA GLY A 29 -5.11 15.94 2.95
C GLY A 29 -3.86 15.80 3.80
N ASP A 30 -2.66 16.08 3.30
CA ASP A 30 -1.45 15.82 4.08
C ASP A 30 -1.25 16.81 5.26
N GLU A 31 -1.63 18.07 5.10
CA GLU A 31 -1.58 19.05 6.19
C GLU A 31 -2.59 18.73 7.28
N GLU A 32 -3.82 18.34 6.90
CA GLU A 32 -4.85 17.93 7.86
C GLU A 32 -4.44 16.67 8.63
N ILE A 33 -3.84 15.69 7.94
CA ILE A 33 -3.36 14.46 8.56
C ILE A 33 -2.20 14.76 9.53
N ARG A 34 -1.25 15.63 9.14
CA ARG A 34 -0.16 16.06 10.02
C ARG A 34 -0.69 16.78 11.25
N GLU A 35 -1.65 17.66 11.07
CA GLU A 35 -2.29 18.39 12.19
C GLU A 35 -3.03 17.41 13.11
N TYR A 36 -3.73 16.41 12.56
CA TYR A 36 -4.45 15.41 13.35
C TYR A 36 -3.51 14.57 14.24
N PHE A 37 -2.34 14.21 13.70
CA PHE A 37 -1.38 13.34 14.40
C PHE A 37 -0.24 14.08 15.12
N LYS A 38 -0.21 15.41 15.10
CA LYS A 38 0.92 16.21 15.60
C LYS A 38 1.31 15.94 17.06
N ASP A 39 0.34 15.60 17.91
CA ASP A 39 0.54 15.34 19.33
C ASP A 39 0.88 13.88 19.65
N ILE A 40 1.00 13.02 18.64
CA ILE A 40 1.29 11.60 18.78
C ILE A 40 2.76 11.36 18.42
N ALA A 41 3.62 11.28 19.41
CA ALA A 41 5.07 11.28 19.26
C ALA A 41 5.66 10.05 18.50
N ASN A 42 4.92 8.97 18.38
CA ASN A 42 5.34 7.74 17.71
C ASN A 42 4.74 7.58 16.29
N ILE A 43 4.21 8.65 15.70
CA ILE A 43 3.75 8.68 14.31
C ILE A 43 4.64 9.62 13.52
N GLU A 44 5.15 9.12 12.41
CA GLU A 44 5.88 9.89 11.42
C GLU A 44 5.13 9.84 10.09
N ILE A 45 4.91 11.00 9.47
CA ILE A 45 4.27 11.14 8.17
C ILE A 45 5.33 11.56 7.16
N ILE A 46 5.65 10.65 6.24
CA ILE A 46 6.62 10.85 5.19
C ILE A 46 5.89 11.01 3.86
N LYS A 47 6.04 12.16 3.21
CA LYS A 47 5.44 12.47 1.92
C LYS A 47 6.42 12.22 0.79
N GLY A 48 6.03 11.45 -0.22
CA GLY A 48 6.85 11.20 -1.39
C GLY A 48 6.23 10.20 -2.34
N PHE A 49 6.91 9.97 -3.45
CA PHE A 49 6.49 8.98 -4.45
C PHE A 49 7.05 7.60 -4.12
N ILE A 50 6.26 6.56 -4.43
CA ILE A 50 6.68 5.17 -4.34
C ILE A 50 7.24 4.75 -5.72
N PRO A 51 8.41 4.12 -5.79
CA PRO A 51 9.19 3.56 -4.67
C PRO A 51 10.25 4.48 -4.04
N GLU A 52 10.48 5.66 -4.59
CA GLU A 52 11.64 6.51 -4.28
C GLU A 52 11.74 6.84 -2.79
N ILE A 53 10.62 7.23 -2.18
CA ILE A 53 10.56 7.63 -0.77
C ILE A 53 10.89 6.49 0.21
N LEU A 54 10.80 5.24 -0.23
CA LEU A 54 11.08 4.09 0.63
C LEU A 54 12.56 4.00 1.02
N SER A 55 13.44 4.67 0.28
CA SER A 55 14.87 4.78 0.63
C SER A 55 15.10 5.68 1.84
N GLU A 56 14.17 6.55 2.18
CA GLU A 56 14.24 7.47 3.32
C GLU A 56 13.70 6.84 4.61
N LEU A 57 13.07 5.67 4.50
CA LEU A 57 12.58 4.96 5.68
C LEU A 57 13.75 4.53 6.58
N PRO A 58 13.59 4.65 7.90
CA PRO A 58 14.60 4.20 8.84
C PRO A 58 14.94 2.72 8.63
N ASP A 59 16.20 2.35 8.90
CA ASP A 59 16.62 0.95 8.84
C ASP A 59 16.12 0.16 10.05
N SER A 60 14.80 0.01 10.11
CA SER A 60 14.08 -0.71 11.16
C SER A 60 13.33 -1.88 10.58
N LYS A 61 13.06 -2.87 11.42
CA LYS A 61 12.23 -4.02 11.06
C LYS A 61 10.76 -3.64 11.12
N ILE A 62 9.99 -4.22 10.19
CA ILE A 62 8.55 -4.00 10.04
C ILE A 62 7.81 -5.15 10.71
N GLY A 63 7.00 -4.86 11.73
CA GLY A 63 6.11 -5.81 12.39
C GLY A 63 4.69 -5.81 11.82
N PHE A 64 4.25 -4.67 11.30
CA PHE A 64 2.96 -4.52 10.61
C PHE A 64 3.12 -3.60 9.41
N LEU A 65 2.62 -4.04 8.28
CA LEU A 65 2.62 -3.30 7.02
C LEU A 65 1.20 -3.27 6.44
N HIS A 66 0.64 -2.10 6.20
CA HIS A 66 -0.61 -1.93 5.47
C HIS A 66 -0.31 -1.29 4.12
N ILE A 67 -0.71 -1.93 3.03
CA ILE A 67 -0.55 -1.46 1.65
C ILE A 67 -1.91 -1.01 1.13
N ASP A 68 -1.99 0.24 0.73
CA ASP A 68 -3.16 0.90 0.15
C ASP A 68 -2.67 2.01 -0.81
N LEU A 69 -2.21 1.59 -1.99
CA LEU A 69 -1.60 2.50 -2.98
C LEU A 69 -2.46 2.68 -4.23
N ASN A 70 -3.51 1.91 -4.39
CA ASN A 70 -4.41 1.94 -5.55
C ASN A 70 -3.68 1.80 -6.91
N SER A 71 -2.49 1.20 -6.91
CA SER A 71 -1.63 1.01 -8.09
C SER A 71 -0.81 -0.26 -7.98
N ALA A 72 -1.11 -1.24 -8.82
CA ALA A 72 -0.39 -2.52 -8.86
C ALA A 72 1.12 -2.34 -9.10
N VAL A 73 1.53 -1.34 -9.89
CA VAL A 73 2.95 -1.04 -10.15
C VAL A 73 3.63 -0.50 -8.90
N ALA A 74 3.02 0.47 -8.23
CA ALA A 74 3.55 1.04 -6.99
C ALA A 74 3.62 -0.01 -5.88
N GLU A 75 2.57 -0.82 -5.71
CA GLU A 75 2.52 -1.90 -4.73
C GLU A 75 3.57 -2.97 -4.98
N SER A 76 3.73 -3.40 -6.24
CA SER A 76 4.79 -4.35 -6.60
C SER A 76 6.18 -3.83 -6.24
N SER A 77 6.47 -2.56 -6.57
CA SER A 77 7.75 -1.94 -6.28
C SER A 77 7.99 -1.78 -4.78
N ALA A 78 6.96 -1.36 -4.04
CA ALA A 78 7.02 -1.23 -2.59
C ALA A 78 7.29 -2.58 -1.91
N LEU A 79 6.55 -3.61 -2.29
CA LEU A 79 6.67 -4.95 -1.72
C LEU A 79 8.04 -5.56 -1.96
N GLU A 80 8.64 -5.37 -3.15
CA GLU A 80 9.99 -5.85 -3.44
C GLU A 80 11.05 -5.24 -2.52
N ILE A 81 10.91 -3.98 -2.15
CA ILE A 81 11.81 -3.29 -1.23
C ILE A 81 11.52 -3.69 0.22
N LEU A 82 10.25 -3.64 0.63
CA LEU A 82 9.86 -3.78 2.02
C LEU A 82 9.89 -5.23 2.53
N LYS A 83 9.76 -6.24 1.64
CA LYS A 83 9.82 -7.65 2.05
C LYS A 83 11.09 -8.01 2.83
N THR A 84 12.21 -7.37 2.54
CA THR A 84 13.50 -7.61 3.22
C THR A 84 13.56 -7.02 4.63
N LYS A 85 12.66 -6.08 4.92
CA LYS A 85 12.52 -5.42 6.22
C LYS A 85 11.52 -6.11 7.15
N LEU A 86 10.69 -7.05 6.64
CA LEU A 86 9.74 -7.78 7.48
C LEU A 86 10.48 -8.59 8.54
N GLN A 87 10.03 -8.46 9.79
CA GLN A 87 10.52 -9.31 10.86
C GLN A 87 9.67 -10.59 10.96
N LYS A 88 10.23 -11.64 11.54
CA LYS A 88 9.47 -12.85 11.86
C LYS A 88 8.27 -12.50 12.74
N GLY A 89 7.09 -13.00 12.38
CA GLY A 89 5.81 -12.65 13.00
C GLY A 89 5.15 -11.39 12.42
N ALA A 90 5.75 -10.74 11.42
CA ALA A 90 5.14 -9.57 10.78
C ALA A 90 3.83 -9.93 10.07
N VAL A 91 2.93 -8.96 10.06
CA VAL A 91 1.65 -9.04 9.34
C VAL A 91 1.65 -8.01 8.23
N VAL A 92 1.27 -8.44 7.02
CA VAL A 92 1.03 -7.53 5.88
C VAL A 92 -0.44 -7.57 5.54
N LEU A 93 -1.09 -6.40 5.54
CA LEU A 93 -2.48 -6.20 5.15
C LEU A 93 -2.52 -5.51 3.79
N PHE A 94 -3.26 -6.09 2.85
CA PHE A 94 -3.53 -5.55 1.52
C PHE A 94 -4.97 -5.06 1.45
N ASP A 95 -5.18 -3.78 1.14
CA ASP A 95 -6.52 -3.19 1.14
C ASP A 95 -7.33 -3.60 -0.09
N ASP A 96 -6.76 -3.49 -1.28
CA ASP A 96 -7.45 -3.66 -2.56
C ASP A 96 -7.33 -5.09 -3.16
N TYR A 97 -7.39 -6.14 -2.35
CA TYR A 97 -7.22 -7.50 -2.86
C TYR A 97 -8.46 -8.02 -3.60
N GLY A 98 -9.64 -7.89 -3.01
CA GLY A 98 -10.90 -8.41 -3.55
C GLY A 98 -11.89 -7.32 -3.94
N GLY A 99 -11.47 -6.07 -4.00
CA GLY A 99 -12.32 -4.95 -4.41
C GLY A 99 -12.65 -4.95 -5.90
N PHE A 100 -13.77 -4.31 -6.25
CA PHE A 100 -14.16 -4.17 -7.65
C PHE A 100 -13.14 -3.32 -8.41
N GLY A 101 -12.45 -3.93 -9.38
CA GLY A 101 -11.37 -3.29 -10.14
C GLY A 101 -9.96 -3.55 -9.59
N GLY A 102 -9.83 -4.33 -8.51
CA GLY A 102 -8.56 -4.68 -7.86
C GLY A 102 -7.83 -5.91 -8.45
N GLU A 103 -8.25 -6.44 -9.61
CA GLU A 103 -7.67 -7.68 -10.16
C GLU A 103 -6.16 -7.59 -10.44
N SER A 104 -5.66 -6.39 -10.76
CA SER A 104 -4.22 -6.18 -10.98
C SER A 104 -3.44 -6.17 -9.67
N GLN A 105 -3.99 -5.54 -8.61
CA GLN A 105 -3.40 -5.57 -7.28
C GLN A 105 -3.43 -6.98 -6.70
N ALA A 106 -4.56 -7.69 -6.80
CA ALA A 106 -4.66 -9.08 -6.35
C ALA A 106 -3.55 -9.97 -6.92
N LYS A 107 -3.24 -9.84 -8.22
CA LYS A 107 -2.14 -10.59 -8.84
C LYS A 107 -0.77 -10.25 -8.24
N VAL A 108 -0.52 -8.98 -7.93
CA VAL A 108 0.71 -8.53 -7.26
C VAL A 108 0.80 -9.12 -5.85
N HIS A 109 -0.29 -9.06 -5.10
CA HIS A 109 -0.35 -9.60 -3.74
C HIS A 109 -0.15 -11.12 -3.71
N GLU A 110 -0.78 -11.85 -4.63
CA GLU A 110 -0.59 -13.30 -4.76
C GLU A 110 0.85 -13.67 -5.16
N ALA A 111 1.44 -12.90 -6.10
CA ALA A 111 2.83 -13.08 -6.48
C ALA A 111 3.78 -12.83 -5.30
N PHE A 112 3.51 -11.80 -4.50
CA PHE A 112 4.24 -11.54 -3.26
C PHE A 112 4.12 -12.73 -2.28
N GLY A 113 2.91 -13.17 -1.93
CA GLY A 113 2.69 -14.31 -1.04
C GLY A 113 3.44 -15.55 -1.51
N LYS A 114 3.35 -15.87 -2.80
CA LYS A 114 4.06 -16.99 -3.41
C LYS A 114 5.59 -16.84 -3.30
N SER A 115 6.13 -15.65 -3.54
CA SER A 115 7.56 -15.37 -3.41
C SER A 115 8.06 -15.53 -1.97
N MET A 116 7.19 -15.29 -1.00
CA MET A 116 7.44 -15.44 0.42
C MET A 116 7.13 -16.85 0.97
N GLY A 117 6.72 -17.77 0.08
CA GLY A 117 6.47 -19.17 0.44
C GLY A 117 5.14 -19.44 1.15
N ALA A 118 4.18 -18.51 1.08
CA ALA A 118 2.87 -18.69 1.73
C ALA A 118 1.71 -18.18 0.86
N SER A 119 0.50 -18.68 1.16
CA SER A 119 -0.73 -18.17 0.59
C SER A 119 -1.29 -17.03 1.43
N LEU A 120 -2.05 -16.14 0.79
CA LEU A 120 -2.76 -15.07 1.47
C LEU A 120 -4.05 -15.60 2.12
N LEU A 121 -4.40 -15.03 3.25
CA LEU A 121 -5.70 -15.20 3.87
C LEU A 121 -6.62 -14.06 3.41
N THR A 122 -7.69 -14.41 2.71
CA THR A 122 -8.68 -13.43 2.25
C THR A 122 -9.68 -13.11 3.35
N LEU A 123 -10.07 -11.84 3.45
CA LEU A 123 -11.05 -11.36 4.42
C LEU A 123 -12.38 -11.03 3.73
N PRO A 124 -13.53 -11.16 4.43
CA PRO A 124 -14.83 -10.78 3.88
C PRO A 124 -14.97 -9.31 3.49
N THR A 125 -14.06 -8.47 3.96
CA THR A 125 -13.97 -7.03 3.64
C THR A 125 -13.41 -6.74 2.25
N GLY A 126 -12.89 -7.76 1.53
CA GLY A 126 -12.17 -7.59 0.28
C GLY A 126 -10.66 -7.37 0.45
N GLN A 127 -10.20 -7.38 1.67
CA GLN A 127 -8.78 -7.31 2.02
C GLN A 127 -8.12 -8.69 2.01
N ALA A 128 -6.79 -8.73 2.02
CA ALA A 128 -6.03 -9.96 2.25
C ALA A 128 -4.91 -9.72 3.26
N VAL A 129 -4.53 -10.81 3.95
CA VAL A 129 -3.49 -10.79 4.97
C VAL A 129 -2.43 -11.83 4.66
N TYR A 130 -1.16 -11.45 4.83
CA TYR A 130 0.00 -12.32 4.83
C TYR A 130 0.64 -12.33 6.22
N PHE A 131 1.01 -13.51 6.71
CA PHE A 131 1.76 -13.68 7.95
C PHE A 131 3.18 -14.16 7.64
N HIS A 132 4.17 -13.39 8.06
CA HIS A 132 5.59 -13.73 7.91
C HIS A 132 6.06 -14.61 9.07
N LEU A 133 5.97 -15.94 8.93
CA LEU A 133 6.25 -16.95 9.97
C LEU A 133 7.74 -17.31 10.06
#